data_0029ee2722e07948e4fbcaf11c2244e4
#
_entry.id   0029ee2722e07948e4fbcaf11c2244e4
#
_cell.length_a   1.000
_cell.length_b   1.000
_cell.length_c   1.000
_cell.angle_alpha   90.00
_cell.angle_beta   90.00
_cell.angle_gamma   90.00
#
_symmetry.space_group_name_H-M   'P 1'
#
loop_
_entity.id
_entity.type
_entity.pdbx_description
1 polymer ?
#
loop_
_entity_poly.entity_id
_entity_poly.type
_entity_poly.pdbx_seq_one_letter_code
_entity_poly.pdbx_strand_id
1 'polypeptide(L)'
;SVALLGCGGGHTPLVPKANITGPTSKGSRAFAATPSVVDLTTVGYIEEEFFVEGTARAFKPDGAFGLDGKWSVLEASSTPYKTRILVRRPRDSSRFSGVVVVEWFNVSSKIDIDVDYHFVHDEILRSGHVWVGVTAQEISISSKGDGSLGKDALGLAAWDPARYGSLVHPGDSFSYD
;
A
#
# COMPACT_ATOMS: atom_id res chain seq x y z
N SER A 1 -11.78 -13.74 2.27
CA SER A 1 -11.07 -14.37 1.14
C SER A 1 -11.65 -13.82 -0.15
N VAL A 2 -10.90 -13.01 -0.87
CA VAL A 2 -11.27 -12.58 -2.22
C VAL A 2 -10.60 -13.54 -3.19
N ALA A 3 -11.38 -14.37 -3.87
CA ALA A 3 -10.92 -15.20 -4.97
C ALA A 3 -11.05 -14.41 -6.26
N LEU A 4 -9.95 -14.11 -6.92
CA LEU A 4 -9.92 -13.66 -8.31
C LEU A 4 -10.06 -14.88 -9.21
N LEU A 5 -11.23 -15.01 -9.84
CA LEU A 5 -11.47 -15.99 -10.91
C LEU A 5 -10.86 -15.45 -12.21
N GLY A 6 -9.72 -15.97 -12.59
CA GLY A 6 -9.15 -15.80 -13.93
C GLY A 6 -9.66 -16.90 -14.86
N CYS A 7 -10.31 -16.54 -15.97
CA CYS A 7 -10.65 -17.46 -17.04
C CYS A 7 -9.43 -17.73 -17.93
N GLY A 8 -8.99 -18.98 -18.04
CA GLY A 8 -8.01 -19.45 -19.02
C GLY A 8 -7.16 -20.58 -18.49
N GLY A 9 -7.31 -21.80 -19.07
CA GLY A 9 -6.54 -22.98 -18.66
C GLY A 9 -5.04 -22.81 -18.91
N GLY A 10 -4.28 -22.77 -17.84
CA GLY A 10 -2.85 -22.69 -17.75
C GLY A 10 -2.52 -22.43 -16.29
N HIS A 11 -1.49 -23.00 -15.75
CA HIS A 11 -1.08 -22.91 -14.37
C HIS A 11 -1.39 -21.55 -13.78
N THR A 12 -2.34 -21.48 -12.84
CA THR A 12 -2.53 -20.28 -12.02
C THR A 12 -1.20 -20.10 -11.26
N PRO A 13 -0.44 -19.04 -11.49
CA PRO A 13 0.74 -18.78 -10.68
C PRO A 13 0.24 -18.72 -9.24
N LEU A 14 0.82 -19.53 -8.36
CA LEU A 14 0.56 -19.40 -6.92
C LEU A 14 1.09 -18.02 -6.53
N VAL A 15 0.20 -17.06 -6.39
CA VAL A 15 0.55 -15.76 -5.82
C VAL A 15 1.04 -16.01 -4.39
N PRO A 16 2.27 -15.62 -4.05
CA PRO A 16 2.78 -15.79 -2.71
C PRO A 16 1.83 -15.12 -1.71
N LYS A 17 1.42 -15.85 -0.68
CA LYS A 17 0.52 -15.31 0.33
C LYS A 17 1.28 -14.31 1.19
N ALA A 18 0.90 -13.04 1.13
CA ALA A 18 1.40 -12.02 2.03
C ALA A 18 0.96 -12.29 3.47
N ASN A 19 1.85 -12.01 4.43
CA ASN A 19 1.56 -12.02 5.85
C ASN A 19 1.19 -10.60 6.29
N ILE A 20 0.07 -10.44 7.00
CA ILE A 20 -0.41 -9.14 7.50
C ILE A 20 -0.33 -9.17 9.02
N THR A 21 0.33 -8.17 9.58
CA THR A 21 0.49 -7.98 11.03
C THR A 21 -0.01 -6.61 11.46
N GLY A 22 -0.71 -6.55 12.59
CA GLY A 22 -1.28 -5.31 13.14
C GLY A 22 -2.67 -5.51 13.74
N PRO A 23 -3.39 -4.42 14.01
CA PRO A 23 -2.95 -3.04 13.83
C PRO A 23 -1.73 -2.71 14.68
N THR A 24 -0.82 -1.87 14.16
CA THR A 24 0.39 -1.48 14.87
C THR A 24 0.13 -0.33 15.84
N SER A 25 0.69 -0.42 17.03
CA SER A 25 0.70 0.67 18.02
C SER A 25 2.11 1.15 18.36
N LYS A 26 3.14 0.55 17.74
CA LYS A 26 4.52 0.94 17.97
C LYS A 26 4.81 2.30 17.34
N GLY A 27 5.66 3.07 18.02
CA GLY A 27 6.15 4.35 17.53
C GLY A 27 5.81 5.51 18.44
N SER A 28 6.46 6.65 18.22
CA SER A 28 6.36 7.86 19.04
C SER A 28 5.56 8.98 18.36
N ARG A 29 5.17 8.79 17.11
CA ARG A 29 4.49 9.77 16.27
C ARG A 29 3.16 9.23 15.73
N ALA A 30 2.31 10.13 15.21
CA ALA A 30 1.16 9.76 14.42
C ALA A 30 1.54 8.92 13.21
N PHE A 31 0.59 8.25 12.58
CA PHE A 31 0.84 7.57 11.30
C PHE A 31 1.35 8.57 10.26
N ALA A 32 2.40 8.19 9.56
CA ALA A 32 2.99 9.03 8.52
C ALA A 32 2.11 8.95 7.27
N ALA A 33 1.17 9.84 7.17
CA ALA A 33 0.32 10.10 6.01
C ALA A 33 -0.28 11.49 6.15
N THR A 34 -0.92 11.96 5.08
CA THR A 34 -1.76 13.15 5.18
C THR A 34 -2.90 12.88 6.18
N PRO A 35 -3.14 13.75 7.15
CA PRO A 35 -4.29 13.60 8.04
C PRO A 35 -5.58 13.54 7.22
N SER A 36 -6.54 12.72 7.68
CA SER A 36 -7.87 12.73 7.05
C SER A 36 -8.44 14.16 7.05
N VAL A 37 -9.05 14.55 5.93
CA VAL A 37 -9.68 15.87 5.76
C VAL A 37 -10.88 16.09 6.68
N VAL A 38 -11.39 15.01 7.28
CA VAL A 38 -12.46 15.03 8.29
C VAL A 38 -12.01 14.26 9.53
N ASP A 39 -12.53 14.64 10.69
CA ASP A 39 -12.39 13.82 11.90
C ASP A 39 -13.19 12.52 11.74
N LEU A 40 -12.47 11.43 11.50
CA LEU A 40 -13.05 10.10 11.25
C LEU A 40 -13.97 9.65 12.40
N THR A 41 -13.71 10.07 13.64
CA THR A 41 -14.50 9.67 14.79
C THR A 41 -15.91 10.25 14.74
N THR A 42 -16.07 11.45 14.19
CA THR A 42 -17.36 12.14 14.04
C THR A 42 -18.28 11.48 13.01
N VAL A 43 -17.70 10.78 12.04
CA VAL A 43 -18.42 10.05 10.98
C VAL A 43 -18.48 8.55 11.22
N GLY A 44 -18.02 8.09 12.39
CA GLY A 44 -18.06 6.69 12.80
C GLY A 44 -17.04 5.80 12.09
N TYR A 45 -15.90 6.36 11.69
CA TYR A 45 -14.76 5.65 11.12
C TYR A 45 -13.60 5.57 12.11
N ILE A 46 -12.66 4.68 11.80
CA ILE A 46 -11.36 4.56 12.47
C ILE A 46 -10.26 4.44 11.42
N GLU A 47 -9.05 4.84 11.83
CA GLU A 47 -7.82 4.66 11.06
C GLU A 47 -6.91 3.68 11.78
N GLU A 48 -6.40 2.69 11.06
CA GLU A 48 -5.51 1.65 11.58
C GLU A 48 -4.36 1.41 10.59
N GLU A 49 -3.21 1.05 11.11
CA GLU A 49 -2.03 0.76 10.30
C GLU A 49 -1.61 -0.71 10.48
N PHE A 50 -1.26 -1.36 9.36
CA PHE A 50 -0.81 -2.74 9.33
C PHE A 50 0.48 -2.84 8.51
N PHE A 51 1.28 -3.86 8.81
CA PHE A 51 2.41 -4.24 7.97
C PHE A 51 2.03 -5.44 7.11
N VAL A 52 2.50 -5.39 5.86
CA VAL A 52 2.36 -6.45 4.87
C VAL A 52 3.74 -6.91 4.45
N GLU A 53 4.02 -8.20 4.58
CA GLU A 53 5.33 -8.76 4.27
C GLU A 53 5.19 -10.06 3.46
N GLY A 54 6.16 -10.32 2.61
CA GLY A 54 6.18 -11.49 1.75
C GLY A 54 7.44 -11.54 0.88
N THR A 55 7.31 -12.19 -0.26
CA THR A 55 8.39 -12.28 -1.26
C THR A 55 7.93 -11.63 -2.55
N ALA A 56 8.64 -10.59 -2.97
CA ALA A 56 8.48 -9.93 -4.25
C ALA A 56 9.32 -10.65 -5.31
N ARG A 57 8.83 -10.66 -6.56
CA ARG A 57 9.52 -11.29 -7.69
C ARG A 57 9.83 -10.28 -8.78
N ALA A 58 10.99 -10.39 -9.38
CA ALA A 58 11.32 -9.69 -10.60
C ALA A 58 11.20 -10.64 -11.80
N PHE A 59 10.71 -10.14 -12.91
CA PHE A 59 10.48 -10.91 -14.11
C PHE A 59 11.33 -10.37 -15.26
N LYS A 60 11.66 -11.23 -16.20
CA LYS A 60 12.31 -10.87 -17.46
C LYS A 60 11.50 -11.40 -18.64
N PRO A 61 11.58 -10.77 -19.81
CA PRO A 61 10.92 -11.27 -21.00
C PRO A 61 11.32 -12.71 -21.34
N ASP A 62 10.34 -13.52 -21.74
CA ASP A 62 10.53 -14.80 -22.43
C ASP A 62 10.18 -14.59 -23.90
N GLY A 63 11.16 -14.13 -24.66
CA GLY A 63 10.97 -13.69 -26.04
C GLY A 63 10.67 -12.20 -26.21
N ALA A 64 10.24 -11.80 -27.39
CA ALA A 64 9.87 -10.42 -27.70
C ALA A 64 8.46 -10.10 -27.18
N PHE A 65 8.26 -8.91 -26.65
CA PHE A 65 6.92 -8.42 -26.30
C PHE A 65 6.11 -8.09 -27.56
N GLY A 66 4.95 -8.74 -27.71
CA GLY A 66 3.99 -8.42 -28.75
C GLY A 66 3.18 -7.16 -28.41
N LEU A 67 2.50 -6.63 -29.44
CA LEU A 67 1.62 -5.45 -29.29
C LEU A 67 0.22 -5.81 -28.78
N ASP A 68 -0.07 -7.10 -28.60
CA ASP A 68 -1.37 -7.63 -28.18
C ASP A 68 -1.55 -7.65 -26.64
N GLY A 69 -0.56 -7.19 -25.88
CA GLY A 69 -0.57 -7.19 -24.41
C GLY A 69 -0.44 -8.57 -23.75
N LYS A 70 -0.21 -9.63 -24.54
CA LYS A 70 0.00 -10.99 -24.03
C LYS A 70 1.49 -11.30 -24.02
N TRP A 71 2.08 -11.11 -22.87
CA TRP A 71 3.52 -11.27 -22.69
C TRP A 71 3.86 -12.54 -21.92
N SER A 72 4.86 -13.27 -22.42
CA SER A 72 5.46 -14.38 -21.69
C SER A 72 6.65 -13.86 -20.90
N VAL A 73 6.70 -14.23 -19.61
CA VAL A 73 7.77 -13.81 -18.70
C VAL A 73 8.29 -14.98 -17.89
N LEU A 74 9.57 -14.90 -17.52
CA LEU A 74 10.23 -15.83 -16.62
C LEU A 74 10.63 -15.10 -15.34
N GLU A 75 10.50 -15.76 -14.20
CA GLU A 75 11.03 -15.25 -12.93
C GLU A 75 12.56 -15.09 -13.06
N ALA A 76 13.06 -13.90 -12.75
CA ALA A 76 14.48 -13.59 -12.79
C ALA A 76 15.14 -13.67 -11.42
N SER A 77 14.44 -13.18 -10.40
CA SER A 77 14.90 -13.20 -9.01
C SER A 77 13.72 -12.98 -8.06
N SER A 78 13.94 -13.29 -6.79
CA SER A 78 12.98 -12.99 -5.73
C SER A 78 13.70 -12.39 -4.51
N THR A 79 12.98 -11.57 -3.74
CA THR A 79 13.52 -10.92 -2.55
C THR A 79 12.41 -10.66 -1.54
N PRO A 80 12.70 -10.71 -0.22
CA PRO A 80 11.70 -10.35 0.77
C PRO A 80 11.33 -8.87 0.68
N TYR A 81 10.06 -8.57 0.97
CA TYR A 81 9.58 -7.22 1.20
C TYR A 81 8.81 -7.12 2.51
N LYS A 82 8.80 -5.93 3.08
CA LYS A 82 7.91 -5.54 4.16
C LYS A 82 7.51 -4.09 3.98
N THR A 83 6.24 -3.86 3.77
CA THR A 83 5.68 -2.52 3.62
C THR A 83 4.53 -2.29 4.59
N ARG A 84 3.87 -1.13 4.49
CA ARG A 84 2.71 -0.82 5.31
C ARG A 84 1.48 -0.55 4.46
N ILE A 85 0.32 -0.76 5.07
CA ILE A 85 -0.97 -0.25 4.62
C ILE A 85 -1.62 0.57 5.72
N LEU A 86 -2.31 1.64 5.34
CA LEU A 86 -3.16 2.44 6.20
C LEU A 86 -4.61 2.17 5.84
N VAL A 87 -5.44 1.84 6.82
CA VAL A 87 -6.83 1.41 6.62
C VAL A 87 -7.77 2.39 7.30
N ARG A 88 -8.68 3.00 6.54
CA ARG A 88 -9.80 3.78 7.05
C ARG A 88 -11.08 2.99 6.82
N ARG A 89 -11.78 2.66 7.89
CA ARG A 89 -12.96 1.79 7.82
C ARG A 89 -14.04 2.19 8.82
N PRO A 90 -15.32 1.80 8.57
CA PRO A 90 -16.35 1.93 9.59
C PRO A 90 -15.92 1.27 10.90
N ARG A 91 -16.14 1.97 12.02
CA ARG A 91 -15.91 1.43 13.37
C ARG A 91 -16.85 0.25 13.62
N ASP A 92 -18.10 0.41 13.24
CA ASP A 92 -19.10 -0.66 13.26
C ASP A 92 -19.03 -1.44 11.94
N SER A 93 -18.59 -2.70 12.02
CA SER A 93 -18.44 -3.57 10.88
C SER A 93 -19.76 -3.85 10.14
N SER A 94 -20.91 -3.70 10.79
CA SER A 94 -22.23 -3.84 10.16
C SER A 94 -22.50 -2.75 9.10
N ARG A 95 -21.80 -1.63 9.18
CA ARG A 95 -21.88 -0.53 8.20
C ARG A 95 -20.97 -0.73 6.98
N PHE A 96 -20.18 -1.80 6.96
CA PHE A 96 -19.32 -2.06 5.79
C PHE A 96 -20.13 -2.43 4.56
N SER A 97 -19.98 -1.69 3.49
CA SER A 97 -20.70 -1.86 2.23
C SER A 97 -20.29 -3.09 1.40
N GLY A 98 -19.19 -3.75 1.77
CA GLY A 98 -18.57 -4.80 0.95
C GLY A 98 -17.55 -4.28 -0.06
N VAL A 99 -17.36 -2.97 -0.20
CA VAL A 99 -16.42 -2.35 -1.15
C VAL A 99 -15.15 -1.90 -0.42
N VAL A 100 -14.00 -2.28 -0.98
CA VAL A 100 -12.67 -1.81 -0.56
C VAL A 100 -12.09 -0.98 -1.70
N VAL A 101 -11.80 0.28 -1.43
CA VAL A 101 -11.08 1.18 -2.33
C VAL A 101 -9.61 1.13 -1.98
N VAL A 102 -8.76 0.78 -2.93
CA VAL A 102 -7.31 0.69 -2.72
C VAL A 102 -6.63 1.83 -3.46
N GLU A 103 -5.82 2.59 -2.75
CA GLU A 103 -5.02 3.69 -3.29
C GLU A 103 -3.54 3.35 -3.15
N TRP A 104 -2.80 3.45 -4.23
CA TRP A 104 -1.35 3.51 -4.22
C TRP A 104 -0.94 4.92 -3.86
N PHE A 105 -0.32 5.13 -2.69
CA PHE A 105 0.08 6.47 -2.27
C PHE A 105 0.90 7.20 -3.31
N ASN A 106 0.55 8.46 -3.55
CA ASN A 106 1.37 9.35 -4.36
C ASN A 106 2.66 9.70 -3.61
N VAL A 107 3.80 9.63 -4.30
CA VAL A 107 5.12 9.89 -3.73
C VAL A 107 5.88 11.02 -4.44
N SER A 108 5.20 11.88 -5.18
CA SER A 108 5.83 13.01 -5.89
C SER A 108 6.62 13.93 -4.95
N SER A 109 6.26 13.97 -3.67
CA SER A 109 6.96 14.72 -2.63
C SER A 109 7.93 13.87 -1.80
N LYS A 110 8.23 12.64 -2.24
CA LYS A 110 9.08 11.65 -1.57
C LYS A 110 8.56 11.17 -0.21
N ILE A 111 7.28 11.36 0.05
CA ILE A 111 6.52 10.83 1.19
C ILE A 111 5.18 10.28 0.69
N ASP A 112 4.51 9.48 1.49
CA ASP A 112 3.18 8.99 1.19
C ASP A 112 2.12 10.09 1.32
N ILE A 113 1.36 10.30 0.23
CA ILE A 113 0.25 11.28 0.17
C ILE A 113 -0.97 10.58 -0.41
N ASP A 114 -2.10 10.64 0.27
CA ASP A 114 -3.39 10.04 -0.09
C ASP A 114 -4.23 11.00 -0.96
N VAL A 115 -3.74 11.30 -2.15
CA VAL A 115 -4.33 12.27 -3.08
C VAL A 115 -5.74 11.86 -3.48
N ASP A 116 -5.94 10.59 -3.85
CA ASP A 116 -7.23 10.11 -4.32
C ASP A 116 -8.27 10.10 -3.20
N TYR A 117 -7.88 9.66 -1.99
CA TYR A 117 -8.75 9.76 -0.82
C TYR A 117 -9.21 11.20 -0.58
N HIS A 118 -8.31 12.17 -0.72
CA HIS A 118 -8.64 13.58 -0.52
C HIS A 118 -9.80 14.03 -1.41
N PHE A 119 -9.89 13.52 -2.63
CA PHE A 119 -10.95 13.90 -3.58
C PHE A 119 -12.23 13.08 -3.43
N VAL A 120 -12.17 11.82 -2.95
CA VAL A 120 -13.32 10.92 -2.96
C VAL A 120 -13.81 10.50 -1.56
N HIS A 121 -13.22 11.05 -0.50
CA HIS A 121 -13.51 10.66 0.88
C HIS A 121 -14.99 10.78 1.25
N ASP A 122 -15.69 11.79 0.76
CA ASP A 122 -17.13 11.97 1.04
C ASP A 122 -17.95 10.76 0.59
N GLU A 123 -17.65 10.23 -0.60
CA GLU A 123 -18.32 9.03 -1.10
C GLU A 123 -17.94 7.79 -0.28
N ILE A 124 -16.66 7.62 0.01
CA ILE A 124 -16.17 6.50 0.83
C ILE A 124 -16.87 6.46 2.17
N LEU A 125 -16.89 7.60 2.87
CA LEU A 125 -17.46 7.71 4.22
C LEU A 125 -18.97 7.55 4.23
N ARG A 126 -19.67 8.19 3.29
CA ARG A 126 -21.12 8.13 3.16
C ARG A 126 -21.62 6.73 2.84
N SER A 127 -20.93 6.03 1.96
CA SER A 127 -21.33 4.71 1.45
C SER A 127 -20.85 3.55 2.33
N GLY A 128 -20.07 3.79 3.38
CA GLY A 128 -19.58 2.73 4.26
C GLY A 128 -18.47 1.89 3.61
N HIS A 129 -17.71 2.45 2.67
CA HIS A 129 -16.58 1.77 2.04
C HIS A 129 -15.37 1.72 2.97
N VAL A 130 -14.54 0.71 2.80
CA VAL A 130 -13.19 0.68 3.38
C VAL A 130 -12.22 1.31 2.39
N TRP A 131 -11.35 2.18 2.87
CA TRP A 131 -10.22 2.68 2.08
C TRP A 131 -8.91 2.11 2.62
N VAL A 132 -8.02 1.76 1.70
CA VAL A 132 -6.69 1.21 2.00
C VAL A 132 -5.64 1.96 1.20
N GLY A 133 -4.79 2.72 1.87
CA GLY A 133 -3.62 3.35 1.28
C GLY A 133 -2.40 2.43 1.38
N VAL A 134 -1.69 2.22 0.27
CA VAL A 134 -0.55 1.29 0.20
C VAL A 134 0.75 2.06 -0.03
N THR A 135 1.72 1.86 0.86
CA THR A 135 3.11 2.31 0.66
C THR A 135 3.78 1.35 -0.33
N ALA A 136 3.78 1.72 -1.61
CA ALA A 136 4.18 0.84 -2.69
C ALA A 136 5.50 1.23 -3.36
N GLN A 137 6.12 2.35 -2.98
CA GLN A 137 7.37 2.82 -3.59
C GLN A 137 8.47 3.04 -2.55
N GLU A 138 9.69 2.67 -2.92
CA GLU A 138 10.86 2.71 -2.03
C GLU A 138 11.13 4.12 -1.48
N ILE A 139 10.93 5.15 -2.30
CA ILE A 139 11.27 6.53 -1.95
C ILE A 139 10.52 7.04 -0.72
N SER A 140 9.26 6.64 -0.52
CA SER A 140 8.49 7.05 0.66
C SER A 140 8.94 6.37 1.95
N ILE A 141 9.68 5.27 1.86
CA ILE A 141 10.28 4.61 3.01
C ILE A 141 11.65 5.22 3.33
N SER A 142 12.50 5.42 2.30
CA SER A 142 13.92 5.73 2.46
C SER A 142 14.26 7.23 2.42
N SER A 143 13.34 8.11 2.01
CA SER A 143 13.60 9.55 1.88
C SER A 143 14.09 10.20 3.17
N LYS A 144 15.05 11.11 3.03
CA LYS A 144 15.64 11.89 4.12
C LYS A 144 15.19 13.36 4.13
N GLY A 145 14.02 13.64 3.56
CA GLY A 145 13.44 14.98 3.61
C GLY A 145 13.97 15.96 2.55
N ASP A 146 14.34 15.49 1.38
CA ASP A 146 14.83 16.28 0.25
C ASP A 146 13.80 16.45 -0.87
N GLY A 147 12.52 16.22 -0.57
CA GLY A 147 11.40 16.39 -1.51
C GLY A 147 10.87 17.82 -1.59
N SER A 148 9.84 18.03 -2.43
CA SER A 148 9.20 19.34 -2.68
C SER A 148 8.54 19.93 -1.43
N LEU A 149 8.21 19.13 -0.42
CA LEU A 149 7.68 19.57 0.89
C LEU A 149 8.78 19.94 1.89
N GLY A 150 10.03 19.96 1.46
CA GLY A 150 11.19 20.39 2.26
C GLY A 150 11.85 19.27 3.06
N LYS A 151 12.89 19.66 3.79
CA LYS A 151 13.76 18.75 4.53
C LYS A 151 13.09 18.02 5.70
N ASP A 152 11.96 18.55 6.18
CA ASP A 152 11.24 17.97 7.32
C ASP A 152 10.17 16.94 6.89
N ALA A 153 9.92 16.82 5.58
CA ALA A 153 9.04 15.80 5.00
C ALA A 153 9.79 14.47 4.84
N LEU A 154 9.99 13.79 5.95
CA LEU A 154 10.79 12.57 6.05
C LEU A 154 10.02 11.35 5.54
N GLY A 155 10.72 10.44 4.85
CA GLY A 155 10.20 9.10 4.58
C GLY A 155 10.01 8.29 5.87
N LEU A 156 9.26 7.20 5.79
CA LEU A 156 8.80 6.43 6.95
C LEU A 156 9.92 6.04 7.90
N ALA A 157 11.02 5.50 7.39
CA ALA A 157 12.14 5.03 8.22
C ALA A 157 12.83 6.16 9.02
N ALA A 158 12.84 7.39 8.47
CA ALA A 158 13.38 8.57 9.15
C ALA A 158 12.31 9.27 10.01
N TRP A 159 11.03 9.17 9.64
CA TRP A 159 9.92 9.75 10.39
C TRP A 159 9.75 9.09 11.77
N ASP A 160 9.68 7.77 11.82
CA ASP A 160 9.58 7.02 13.08
C ASP A 160 10.37 5.70 12.97
N PRO A 161 11.68 5.73 13.26
CA PRO A 161 12.53 4.55 13.17
C PRO A 161 12.07 3.38 14.07
N ALA A 162 11.43 3.67 15.19
CA ALA A 162 10.95 2.64 16.11
C ALA A 162 9.79 1.84 15.50
N ARG A 163 8.94 2.50 14.70
CA ARG A 163 7.82 1.87 14.01
C ARG A 163 8.22 1.28 12.67
N TYR A 164 8.94 2.03 11.86
CA TYR A 164 9.16 1.73 10.44
C TYR A 164 10.57 1.23 10.10
N GLY A 165 11.46 1.15 11.06
CA GLY A 165 12.84 0.70 10.82
C GLY A 165 12.98 -0.75 10.35
N SER A 166 11.89 -1.54 10.44
CA SER A 166 11.86 -2.91 9.91
C SER A 166 11.28 -3.01 8.49
N LEU A 167 10.88 -1.91 7.88
CA LEU A 167 10.39 -1.92 6.50
C LEU A 167 11.53 -2.22 5.53
N VAL A 168 11.23 -3.05 4.54
CA VAL A 168 12.18 -3.47 3.50
C VAL A 168 11.48 -3.36 2.15
N HIS A 169 12.02 -2.52 1.29
CA HIS A 169 11.55 -2.38 -0.07
C HIS A 169 12.62 -2.89 -1.03
N PRO A 170 12.27 -3.79 -1.96
CA PRO A 170 13.26 -4.42 -2.85
C PRO A 170 13.75 -3.51 -4.00
N GLY A 171 13.22 -2.30 -4.09
CA GLY A 171 13.41 -1.38 -5.21
C GLY A 171 12.26 -1.45 -6.22
N ASP A 172 12.04 -0.36 -6.96
CA ASP A 172 10.87 -0.19 -7.84
C ASP A 172 10.93 -1.06 -9.12
N SER A 173 12.02 -1.82 -9.32
CA SER A 173 12.17 -2.78 -10.42
C SER A 173 11.54 -4.15 -10.14
N PHE A 174 11.06 -4.39 -8.91
CA PHE A 174 10.38 -5.62 -8.53
C PHE A 174 8.88 -5.47 -8.66
N SER A 175 8.24 -6.48 -9.25
CA SER A 175 6.79 -6.60 -9.23
C SER A 175 6.37 -7.22 -7.90
N TYR A 176 5.39 -6.60 -7.26
CA TYR A 176 4.65 -7.21 -6.15
C TYR A 176 3.49 -7.99 -6.76
N ASP A 177 3.39 -9.25 -6.42
CA ASP A 177 2.26 -10.09 -6.81
C ASP A 177 1.09 -9.92 -5.84
#